data_d826b711da3ab405214f67017351a9c0
#
_entry.id   d826b711da3ab405214f67017351a9c0
#
_cell.length_a   1.000
_cell.length_b   1.000
_cell.length_c   1.000
_cell.angle_alpha   90.00
_cell.angle_beta   90.00
_cell.angle_gamma   90.00
#
_symmetry.space_group_name_H-M   'P 1'
#
loop_
_entity.id
_entity.type
_entity.pdbx_description
1 polymer ?
#
loop_
_entity_poly.entity_id
_entity_poly.type
_entity_poly.pdbx_seq_one_letter_code
_entity_poly.pdbx_strand_id
1 'polypeptide(L)'
;MYDLYTPLVKDVKFEMPYDEAKEWMLKALEPMGKEYLDVVKEGLNHRWVDVYENKGKRSGAYSSGAHLTNPFILLNWSDTISDLYTLVHEFGHSAHSYFSRKNQPSNSSDYSIFVAEVASTCNEALLSDYMDKHLDDDRRLLLLNQELERFRATLFRQ
;
A
#
# COMPACT_ATOMS: atom_id res chain seq x y z
N MET A 1 -3.18 -25.96 17.30
CA MET A 1 -2.44 -25.43 16.14
C MET A 1 -3.29 -25.38 14.85
N TYR A 2 -4.43 -26.10 14.80
CA TYR A 2 -5.32 -26.13 13.62
C TYR A 2 -6.08 -24.81 13.38
N ASP A 3 -6.38 -24.04 14.44
CA ASP A 3 -7.18 -22.81 14.32
C ASP A 3 -6.36 -21.56 14.01
N LEU A 4 -5.04 -21.69 13.84
CA LEU A 4 -4.14 -20.57 13.65
C LEU A 4 -4.34 -19.84 12.31
N TYR A 5 -4.91 -20.52 11.32
CA TYR A 5 -5.16 -20.05 9.97
C TYR A 5 -6.63 -20.04 9.57
N THR A 6 -7.52 -20.35 10.53
CA THR A 6 -8.96 -20.33 10.24
C THR A 6 -9.43 -18.87 10.25
N PRO A 7 -9.98 -18.36 9.16
CA PRO A 7 -10.52 -17.00 9.14
C PRO A 7 -11.69 -16.90 10.12
N LEU A 8 -11.70 -15.86 10.93
CA LEU A 8 -12.79 -15.59 11.88
C LEU A 8 -14.08 -15.18 11.16
N VAL A 9 -13.92 -14.56 10.00
CA VAL A 9 -15.04 -14.13 9.14
C VAL A 9 -15.01 -14.97 7.88
N LYS A 10 -16.06 -15.78 7.68
CA LYS A 10 -16.22 -16.62 6.49
C LYS A 10 -17.12 -15.92 5.46
N ASP A 11 -16.81 -16.15 4.20
CA ASP A 11 -17.68 -15.86 3.05
C ASP A 11 -17.98 -14.38 2.74
N VAL A 12 -17.27 -13.43 3.35
CA VAL A 12 -17.34 -12.03 2.88
C VAL A 12 -16.41 -11.87 1.66
N LYS A 13 -17.00 -11.87 0.46
CA LYS A 13 -16.27 -11.51 -0.75
C LYS A 13 -16.14 -9.97 -0.79
N PHE A 14 -14.92 -9.49 -0.80
CA PHE A 14 -14.63 -8.09 -0.99
C PHE A 14 -13.68 -7.95 -2.18
N GLU A 15 -14.27 -7.82 -3.36
CA GLU A 15 -13.53 -7.55 -4.58
C GLU A 15 -13.20 -6.06 -4.65
N MET A 16 -11.96 -5.75 -5.02
CA MET A 16 -11.45 -4.39 -5.15
C MET A 16 -10.77 -4.22 -6.51
N PRO A 17 -11.53 -3.88 -7.57
CA PRO A 17 -10.96 -3.59 -8.88
C PRO A 17 -9.91 -2.46 -8.80
N TYR A 18 -8.86 -2.55 -9.62
CA TYR A 18 -7.75 -1.60 -9.56
C TYR A 18 -8.17 -0.14 -9.72
N ASP A 19 -9.15 0.15 -10.59
CA ASP A 19 -9.63 1.52 -10.78
C ASP A 19 -10.35 2.05 -9.53
N GLU A 20 -11.14 1.22 -8.86
CA GLU A 20 -11.79 1.57 -7.59
C GLU A 20 -10.74 1.75 -6.48
N ALA A 21 -9.74 0.89 -6.42
CA ALA A 21 -8.63 0.97 -5.48
C ALA A 21 -7.87 2.30 -5.57
N LYS A 22 -7.66 2.82 -6.78
CA LYS A 22 -7.06 4.15 -6.97
C LYS A 22 -7.88 5.27 -6.35
N GLU A 23 -9.20 5.21 -6.50
CA GLU A 23 -10.11 6.21 -5.91
C GLU A 23 -10.09 6.14 -4.38
N TRP A 24 -10.15 4.94 -3.81
CA TRP A 24 -10.08 4.73 -2.37
C TRP A 24 -8.76 5.23 -1.80
N MET A 25 -7.65 4.88 -2.44
CA MET A 25 -6.32 5.35 -2.03
C MET A 25 -6.24 6.88 -2.04
N LEU A 26 -6.69 7.55 -3.11
CA LEU A 26 -6.61 9.01 -3.20
C LEU A 26 -7.43 9.71 -2.11
N LYS A 27 -8.62 9.19 -1.79
CA LYS A 27 -9.46 9.71 -0.70
C LYS A 27 -8.85 9.45 0.68
N ALA A 28 -8.33 8.25 0.90
CA ALA A 28 -7.69 7.89 2.15
C ALA A 28 -6.44 8.75 2.45
N LEU A 29 -5.70 9.14 1.42
CA LEU A 29 -4.48 9.92 1.56
C LEU A 29 -4.69 11.45 1.53
N GLU A 30 -5.95 11.94 1.46
CA GLU A 30 -6.25 13.38 1.53
C GLU A 30 -5.61 14.12 2.73
N PRO A 31 -5.53 13.52 3.94
CA PRO A 31 -4.88 14.17 5.07
C PRO A 31 -3.39 14.47 4.89
N MET A 32 -2.72 13.80 3.95
CA MET A 32 -1.31 14.05 3.63
C MET A 32 -1.08 15.36 2.88
N GLY A 33 -2.14 16.01 2.42
CA GLY A 33 -2.11 17.30 1.76
C GLY A 33 -1.82 17.26 0.26
N LYS A 34 -1.98 18.42 -0.36
CA LYS A 34 -1.99 18.53 -1.82
C LYS A 34 -0.69 18.08 -2.49
N GLU A 35 0.47 18.46 -1.96
CA GLU A 35 1.77 18.13 -2.57
C GLU A 35 1.98 16.61 -2.62
N TYR A 36 1.60 15.90 -1.56
CA TYR A 36 1.67 14.44 -1.51
C TYR A 36 0.72 13.79 -2.53
N LEU A 37 -0.53 14.24 -2.57
CA LEU A 37 -1.52 13.73 -3.51
C LEU A 37 -1.14 13.99 -4.97
N ASP A 38 -0.49 15.11 -5.27
CA ASP A 38 -0.02 15.41 -6.62
C ASP A 38 1.04 14.38 -7.06
N VAL A 39 1.95 13.96 -6.17
CA VAL A 39 2.93 12.89 -6.44
C VAL A 39 2.25 11.54 -6.63
N VAL A 40 1.27 11.19 -5.82
CA VAL A 40 0.51 9.93 -5.95
C VAL A 40 -0.24 9.90 -7.29
N LYS A 41 -0.92 11.00 -7.65
CA LYS A 41 -1.62 11.14 -8.94
C LYS A 41 -0.66 11.06 -10.13
N GLU A 42 0.51 11.67 -10.01
CA GLU A 42 1.57 11.56 -11.02
C GLU A 42 1.94 10.09 -11.23
N GLY A 43 2.20 9.35 -10.16
CA GLY A 43 2.55 7.94 -10.23
C GLY A 43 1.46 7.06 -10.85
N LEU A 44 0.20 7.31 -10.51
CA LEU A 44 -0.94 6.57 -11.06
C LEU A 44 -1.15 6.84 -12.56
N ASN A 45 -0.93 8.07 -13.00
CA ASN A 45 -1.21 8.50 -14.37
C ASN A 45 -0.03 8.31 -15.32
N HIS A 46 1.21 8.27 -14.83
CA HIS A 46 2.41 8.25 -15.64
C HIS A 46 3.21 6.94 -15.52
N ARG A 47 2.48 5.83 -15.35
CA ARG A 47 3.01 4.46 -15.51
C ARG A 47 4.12 4.09 -14.52
N TRP A 48 4.02 4.57 -13.27
CA TRP A 48 4.94 4.11 -12.23
C TRP A 48 4.60 2.69 -11.77
N VAL A 49 3.38 2.22 -12.02
CA VAL A 49 2.86 0.94 -11.51
C VAL A 49 2.75 -0.08 -12.64
N ASP A 50 3.46 -1.19 -12.49
CA ASP A 50 3.27 -2.42 -13.27
C ASP A 50 2.29 -3.32 -12.49
N VAL A 51 1.03 -3.33 -12.93
CA VAL A 51 -0.11 -3.74 -12.12
C VAL A 51 -0.31 -5.26 -12.11
N TYR A 52 -0.46 -5.86 -13.32
CA TYR A 52 -0.96 -7.22 -13.45
C TYR A 52 0.15 -8.27 -13.57
N GLU A 53 -0.18 -9.50 -13.14
CA GLU A 53 0.67 -10.65 -13.36
C GLU A 53 0.94 -10.89 -14.85
N ASN A 54 2.16 -11.29 -15.19
CA ASN A 54 2.49 -11.75 -16.51
C ASN A 54 3.65 -12.79 -16.49
N LYS A 55 3.87 -13.44 -17.60
CA LYS A 55 4.90 -14.49 -17.73
C LYS A 55 6.29 -13.95 -17.42
N GLY A 56 6.93 -14.51 -16.42
CA GLY A 56 8.30 -14.16 -15.99
C GLY A 56 8.37 -13.05 -14.93
N LYS A 57 7.25 -12.44 -14.59
CA LYS A 57 7.16 -11.47 -13.48
C LYS A 57 7.31 -12.20 -12.14
N ARG A 58 8.09 -11.62 -11.22
CA ARG A 58 8.24 -12.18 -9.87
C ARG A 58 6.97 -11.96 -9.07
N SER A 59 6.65 -12.90 -8.18
CA SER A 59 5.58 -12.76 -7.19
C SER A 59 5.92 -11.68 -6.15
N GLY A 60 4.89 -11.19 -5.45
CA GLY A 60 5.01 -10.14 -4.44
C GLY A 60 4.85 -8.74 -5.02
N ALA A 61 5.25 -7.75 -4.24
CA ALA A 61 5.24 -6.34 -4.61
C ALA A 61 6.50 -5.65 -4.10
N TYR A 62 6.91 -4.57 -4.74
CA TYR A 62 7.97 -3.70 -4.25
C TYR A 62 7.94 -2.35 -4.96
N SER A 63 8.45 -1.33 -4.27
CA SER A 63 8.81 -0.04 -4.85
C SER A 63 10.32 0.04 -5.04
N SER A 64 10.75 0.54 -6.18
CA SER A 64 12.18 0.72 -6.51
C SER A 64 12.39 1.94 -7.40
N GLY A 65 13.63 2.38 -7.52
CA GLY A 65 14.02 3.47 -8.39
C GLY A 65 15.43 3.95 -8.08
N ALA A 66 16.00 4.76 -8.95
CA ALA A 66 17.31 5.36 -8.76
C ALA A 66 17.20 6.89 -8.65
N HIS A 67 18.27 7.54 -8.22
CA HIS A 67 18.36 9.00 -8.27
C HIS A 67 18.19 9.49 -9.71
N LEU A 68 17.41 10.53 -9.91
CA LEU A 68 17.00 11.09 -11.22
C LEU A 68 16.01 10.22 -12.03
N THR A 69 15.46 9.16 -11.47
CA THR A 69 14.35 8.41 -12.06
C THR A 69 13.09 8.55 -11.22
N ASN A 70 11.93 8.31 -11.85
CA ASN A 70 10.71 8.10 -11.11
C ASN A 70 10.82 6.82 -10.26
N PRO A 71 10.13 6.73 -9.13
CA PRO A 71 9.88 5.46 -8.49
C PRO A 71 9.07 4.55 -9.40
N PHE A 72 9.29 3.23 -9.29
CA PHE A 72 8.52 2.21 -9.99
C PHE A 72 8.00 1.19 -8.99
N ILE A 73 6.74 0.82 -9.15
CA ILE A 73 6.05 -0.14 -8.30
C ILE A 73 5.75 -1.39 -9.14
N LEU A 74 6.16 -2.55 -8.66
CA LEU A 74 5.72 -3.83 -9.18
C LEU A 74 4.62 -4.38 -8.29
N LEU A 75 3.49 -4.78 -8.89
CA LEU A 75 2.38 -5.47 -8.22
C LEU A 75 2.03 -6.77 -8.97
N ASN A 76 1.25 -7.61 -8.34
CA ASN A 76 0.55 -8.75 -8.94
C ASN A 76 -0.92 -8.68 -8.50
N TRP A 77 -1.66 -7.80 -9.14
CA TRP A 77 -3.03 -7.43 -8.75
C TRP A 77 -4.01 -8.57 -9.01
N SER A 78 -4.84 -8.91 -8.05
CA SER A 78 -5.85 -9.97 -8.07
C SER A 78 -7.22 -9.54 -7.50
N ASP A 79 -7.50 -8.25 -7.53
CA ASP A 79 -8.77 -7.63 -7.12
C ASP A 79 -9.14 -7.90 -5.64
N THR A 80 -8.15 -7.99 -4.77
CA THR A 80 -8.37 -8.21 -3.34
C THR A 80 -8.14 -6.94 -2.50
N ILE A 81 -8.74 -6.90 -1.31
CA ILE A 81 -8.46 -5.84 -0.33
C ILE A 81 -6.98 -5.83 0.10
N SER A 82 -6.34 -7.00 0.11
CA SER A 82 -4.91 -7.11 0.39
C SER A 82 -4.06 -6.40 -0.67
N ASP A 83 -4.49 -6.45 -1.94
CA ASP A 83 -3.80 -5.73 -3.02
C ASP A 83 -3.95 -4.21 -2.87
N LEU A 84 -5.11 -3.72 -2.39
CA LEU A 84 -5.29 -2.30 -2.08
C LEU A 84 -4.30 -1.84 -0.98
N TYR A 85 -4.16 -2.61 0.09
CA TYR A 85 -3.17 -2.31 1.13
C TYR A 85 -1.75 -2.34 0.59
N THR A 86 -1.43 -3.32 -0.25
CA THR A 86 -0.12 -3.42 -0.91
C THR A 86 0.15 -2.20 -1.79
N LEU A 87 -0.82 -1.78 -2.62
CA LEU A 87 -0.71 -0.59 -3.45
C LEU A 87 -0.40 0.66 -2.62
N VAL A 88 -1.16 0.87 -1.56
CA VAL A 88 -1.03 2.02 -0.67
C VAL A 88 0.32 2.01 0.07
N HIS A 89 0.78 0.83 0.49
CA HIS A 89 2.09 0.60 1.09
C HIS A 89 3.22 0.99 0.13
N GLU A 90 3.22 0.45 -1.08
CA GLU A 90 4.25 0.71 -2.09
C GLU A 90 4.26 2.18 -2.53
N PHE A 91 3.10 2.83 -2.56
CA PHE A 91 3.04 4.29 -2.77
C PHE A 91 3.64 5.08 -1.60
N GLY A 92 3.58 4.58 -0.38
CA GLY A 92 4.29 5.16 0.77
C GLY A 92 5.80 5.19 0.54
N HIS A 93 6.37 4.08 0.12
CA HIS A 93 7.79 4.00 -0.27
C HIS A 93 8.13 4.89 -1.45
N SER A 94 7.29 4.89 -2.50
CA SER A 94 7.51 5.67 -3.70
C SER A 94 7.49 7.17 -3.43
N ALA A 95 6.50 7.66 -2.70
CA ALA A 95 6.40 9.06 -2.33
C ALA A 95 7.57 9.48 -1.42
N HIS A 96 7.93 8.66 -0.43
CA HIS A 96 9.08 8.91 0.43
C HIS A 96 10.38 9.02 -0.38
N SER A 97 10.65 8.07 -1.28
CA SER A 97 11.81 8.10 -2.17
C SER A 97 11.80 9.33 -3.07
N TYR A 98 10.64 9.69 -3.61
CA TYR A 98 10.48 10.87 -4.45
C TYR A 98 10.85 12.15 -3.69
N PHE A 99 10.28 12.36 -2.49
CA PHE A 99 10.57 13.54 -1.67
C PHE A 99 12.01 13.56 -1.14
N SER A 100 12.56 12.41 -0.75
CA SER A 100 13.94 12.31 -0.33
C SER A 100 14.89 12.72 -1.46
N ARG A 101 14.72 12.17 -2.65
CA ARG A 101 15.56 12.47 -3.82
C ARG A 101 15.39 13.91 -4.32
N LYS A 102 14.20 14.49 -4.17
CA LYS A 102 13.91 15.88 -4.54
C LYS A 102 14.61 16.88 -3.62
N ASN A 103 14.69 16.56 -2.33
CA ASN A 103 15.11 17.52 -1.29
C ASN A 103 16.51 17.26 -0.74
N GLN A 104 17.13 16.09 -1.03
CA GLN A 104 18.43 15.71 -0.55
C GLN A 104 19.42 15.53 -1.73
N PRO A 105 20.70 15.84 -1.52
CA PRO A 105 21.72 15.49 -2.51
C PRO A 105 21.85 13.96 -2.65
N SER A 106 22.33 13.49 -3.80
CA SER A 106 22.33 12.06 -4.16
C SER A 106 23.06 11.17 -3.17
N ASN A 107 24.08 11.67 -2.47
CA ASN A 107 24.83 10.94 -1.46
C ASN A 107 24.13 10.87 -0.08
N SER A 108 22.99 11.55 0.08
CA SER A 108 22.23 11.64 1.34
C SER A 108 20.74 11.37 1.13
N SER A 109 20.35 10.91 -0.06
CA SER A 109 18.93 10.65 -0.38
C SER A 109 18.46 9.24 0.03
N ASP A 110 19.37 8.35 0.39
CA ASP A 110 19.03 7.02 0.91
C ASP A 110 18.68 7.09 2.39
N TYR A 111 17.85 6.17 2.82
CA TYR A 111 17.34 6.09 4.19
C TYR A 111 17.28 4.63 4.66
N SER A 112 17.24 4.43 5.99
CA SER A 112 17.17 3.09 6.57
C SER A 112 15.79 2.44 6.33
N ILE A 113 15.76 1.11 6.33
CA ILE A 113 14.53 0.34 6.19
C ILE A 113 13.49 0.72 7.26
N PHE A 114 13.93 1.01 8.48
CA PHE A 114 13.04 1.44 9.56
C PHE A 114 12.26 2.71 9.18
N VAL A 115 12.93 3.71 8.62
CA VAL A 115 12.29 4.97 8.18
C VAL A 115 11.43 4.75 6.93
N ALA A 116 11.85 3.83 6.05
CA ALA A 116 11.06 3.43 4.89
C ALA A 116 9.68 2.90 5.31
N GLU A 117 9.66 2.01 6.31
CA GLU A 117 8.43 1.40 6.77
C GLU A 117 7.53 2.35 7.58
N VAL A 118 8.07 3.43 8.16
CA VAL A 118 7.24 4.49 8.75
C VAL A 118 6.36 5.14 7.68
N ALA A 119 6.90 5.42 6.49
CA ALA A 119 6.14 6.02 5.40
C ALA A 119 5.05 5.07 4.86
N SER A 120 5.40 3.81 4.61
CA SER A 120 4.47 2.81 4.10
C SER A 120 3.34 2.49 5.08
N THR A 121 3.68 2.27 6.35
CA THR A 121 2.68 1.95 7.39
C THR A 121 1.79 3.14 7.77
N CYS A 122 2.29 4.37 7.65
CA CYS A 122 1.47 5.57 7.80
C CYS A 122 0.36 5.62 6.74
N ASN A 123 0.69 5.34 5.49
CA ASN A 123 -0.29 5.26 4.42
C ASN A 123 -1.33 4.17 4.67
N GLU A 124 -0.90 2.98 5.13
CA GLU A 124 -1.83 1.90 5.49
C GLU A 124 -2.78 2.31 6.62
N ALA A 125 -2.27 3.00 7.65
CA ALA A 125 -3.10 3.47 8.76
C ALA A 125 -4.16 4.49 8.31
N LEU A 126 -3.81 5.40 7.37
CA LEU A 126 -4.76 6.33 6.78
C LEU A 126 -5.82 5.61 5.94
N LEU A 127 -5.42 4.57 5.19
CA LEU A 127 -6.36 3.73 4.47
C LEU A 127 -7.33 3.03 5.42
N SER A 128 -6.82 2.42 6.48
CA SER A 128 -7.64 1.75 7.50
C SER A 128 -8.65 2.70 8.13
N ASP A 129 -8.23 3.89 8.55
CA ASP A 129 -9.11 4.92 9.12
C ASP A 129 -10.20 5.37 8.12
N TYR A 130 -9.84 5.51 6.85
CA TYR A 130 -10.80 5.83 5.80
C TYR A 130 -11.80 4.70 5.59
N MET A 131 -11.33 3.46 5.47
CA MET A 131 -12.18 2.29 5.24
C MET A 131 -13.12 2.03 6.42
N ASP A 132 -12.64 2.16 7.66
CA ASP A 132 -13.46 1.98 8.87
C ASP A 132 -14.71 2.90 8.89
N LYS A 133 -14.60 4.08 8.27
CA LYS A 133 -15.68 5.07 8.20
C LYS A 133 -16.64 4.86 7.03
N HIS A 134 -16.25 4.08 6.01
CA HIS A 134 -17.00 3.99 4.75
C HIS A 134 -17.49 2.59 4.40
N LEU A 135 -17.05 1.57 5.14
CA LEU A 135 -17.49 0.20 4.97
C LEU A 135 -18.74 -0.10 5.80
N ASP A 136 -19.56 -1.04 5.30
CA ASP A 136 -20.61 -1.67 6.09
C ASP A 136 -20.04 -2.57 7.19
N ASP A 137 -20.87 -2.98 8.14
CA ASP A 137 -20.43 -3.71 9.34
C ASP A 137 -19.75 -5.06 9.01
N ASP A 138 -20.21 -5.78 7.98
CA ASP A 138 -19.63 -7.09 7.62
C ASP A 138 -18.21 -6.92 7.03
N ARG A 139 -18.03 -5.95 6.12
CA ARG A 139 -16.73 -5.64 5.54
C ARG A 139 -15.79 -4.99 6.54
N ARG A 140 -16.33 -4.19 7.45
CA ARG A 140 -15.59 -3.61 8.57
C ARG A 140 -15.05 -4.68 9.52
N LEU A 141 -15.83 -5.71 9.82
CA LEU A 141 -15.36 -6.84 10.61
C LEU A 141 -14.21 -7.58 9.91
N LEU A 142 -14.30 -7.77 8.60
CA LEU A 142 -13.20 -8.34 7.79
C LEU A 142 -11.94 -7.47 7.86
N LEU A 143 -12.08 -6.16 7.74
CA LEU A 143 -10.98 -5.20 7.87
C LEU A 143 -10.28 -5.31 9.22
N LEU A 144 -11.03 -5.26 10.32
CA LEU A 144 -10.49 -5.37 11.67
C LEU A 144 -9.75 -6.70 11.89
N ASN A 145 -10.30 -7.80 11.36
CA ASN A 145 -9.62 -9.09 11.40
C ASN A 145 -8.29 -9.07 10.65
N GLN A 146 -8.23 -8.46 9.46
CA GLN A 146 -6.99 -8.33 8.69
C GLN A 146 -5.95 -7.45 9.40
N GLU A 147 -6.37 -6.38 10.08
CA GLU A 147 -5.48 -5.54 10.86
C GLU A 147 -4.85 -6.30 12.04
N LEU A 148 -5.67 -7.03 12.78
CA LEU A 148 -5.19 -7.88 13.89
C LEU A 148 -4.20 -8.95 13.39
N GLU A 149 -4.49 -9.60 12.26
CA GLU A 149 -3.59 -10.58 11.65
C GLU A 149 -2.27 -9.94 11.19
N ARG A 150 -2.30 -8.72 10.67
CA ARG A 150 -1.11 -7.97 10.28
C ARG A 150 -0.24 -7.65 11.49
N PHE A 151 -0.83 -7.14 12.57
CA PHE A 151 -0.13 -6.93 13.84
C PHE A 151 0.49 -8.22 14.36
N ARG A 152 -0.25 -9.32 14.32
CA ARG A 152 0.25 -10.62 14.73
C ARG A 152 1.44 -11.09 13.87
N ALA A 153 1.34 -10.91 12.56
CA ALA A 153 2.37 -11.35 11.61
C ALA A 153 3.66 -10.53 11.71
N THR A 154 3.54 -9.23 11.95
CA THR A 154 4.70 -8.32 11.95
C THR A 154 5.37 -8.18 13.31
N LEU A 155 4.62 -8.22 14.42
CA LEU A 155 5.16 -8.07 15.78
C LEU A 155 5.52 -9.38 16.47
N PHE A 156 4.71 -10.42 16.28
CA PHE A 156 4.81 -11.64 17.10
C PHE A 156 5.37 -12.85 16.35
N ARG A 157 5.42 -12.79 15.01
CA ARG A 157 5.86 -13.92 14.17
C ARG A 157 7.19 -13.71 13.46
N GLN A 158 7.91 -12.65 13.74
CA GLN A 158 9.24 -12.45 13.17
C GLN A 158 10.26 -13.47 13.67
#